data_b3bdbf658180a3dd4d2a54c0af09bf98
#
_entry.id   b3bdbf658180a3dd4d2a54c0af09bf98
#
_cell.length_a   1.000
_cell.length_b   1.000
_cell.length_c   1.000
_cell.angle_alpha   90.00
_cell.angle_beta   90.00
_cell.angle_gamma   90.00
#
_symmetry.space_group_name_H-M   'P 1'
#
loop_
_entity.id
_entity.type
_entity.pdbx_description
1 polymer ?
#
loop_
_entity_poly.entity_id
_entity_poly.type
_entity_poly.pdbx_seq_one_letter_code
_entity_poly.pdbx_strand_id
1 'polypeptide(L)'
;VASARKLTAVAAISATLAQIVRLSISRSAFAGQASAANTELSQPSYVLLRVLIDEGPLPLSRLARLAHMDAGMATRRVRALVEAGLVTRHTDPNDGRVSVIEATPQGRRAAGALHEVRRDHLARALSGWSAAELHEFNRLLSKFLTDIKKTPIVDTATR
;
A
#
# COMPACT_ATOMS: atom_id res chain seq x y z
N VAL A 1 -35.48 4.80 13.37
CA VAL A 1 -34.54 5.76 14.01
C VAL A 1 -33.13 5.18 14.06
N ALA A 2 -32.90 3.95 14.55
CA ALA A 2 -31.57 3.32 14.63
C ALA A 2 -30.92 3.13 13.23
N SER A 3 -31.67 2.74 12.21
CA SER A 3 -31.19 2.58 10.85
C SER A 3 -30.74 3.90 10.23
N ALA A 4 -31.48 4.99 10.44
CA ALA A 4 -31.11 6.32 9.92
C ALA A 4 -29.81 6.85 10.55
N ARG A 5 -29.61 6.69 11.87
CA ARG A 5 -28.37 7.05 12.55
C ARG A 5 -27.16 6.26 12.04
N LYS A 6 -27.34 4.97 11.76
CA LYS A 6 -26.29 4.12 11.19
C LYS A 6 -25.91 4.58 9.78
N LEU A 7 -26.89 4.90 8.93
CA LEU A 7 -26.65 5.41 7.58
C LEU A 7 -25.88 6.74 7.59
N THR A 8 -26.26 7.67 8.50
CA THR A 8 -25.54 8.94 8.67
C THR A 8 -24.08 8.73 9.08
N ALA A 9 -23.82 7.80 10.01
CA ALA A 9 -22.46 7.47 10.41
C ALA A 9 -21.64 6.87 9.26
N VAL A 10 -22.24 5.97 8.45
CA VAL A 10 -21.59 5.40 7.26
C VAL A 10 -21.25 6.47 6.24
N ALA A 11 -22.14 7.43 6.01
CA ALA A 11 -21.92 8.56 5.10
C ALA A 11 -20.73 9.43 5.58
N ALA A 12 -20.67 9.74 6.87
CA ALA A 12 -19.54 10.49 7.46
C ALA A 12 -18.21 9.74 7.31
N ILE A 13 -18.19 8.43 7.59
CA ILE A 13 -17.02 7.58 7.37
C ILE A 13 -16.58 7.61 5.90
N SER A 14 -17.53 7.47 4.96
CA SER A 14 -17.24 7.51 3.53
C SER A 14 -16.61 8.85 3.11
N ALA A 15 -17.13 9.98 3.60
CA ALA A 15 -16.57 11.29 3.32
C ALA A 15 -15.13 11.44 3.85
N THR A 16 -14.88 11.00 5.08
CA THR A 16 -13.54 11.02 5.70
C THR A 16 -12.56 10.13 4.95
N LEU A 17 -12.96 8.92 4.58
CA LEU A 17 -12.14 8.02 3.76
C LEU A 17 -11.79 8.63 2.40
N ALA A 18 -12.74 9.30 1.74
CA ALA A 18 -12.48 9.99 0.48
C ALA A 18 -11.43 11.10 0.63
N GLN A 19 -11.40 11.81 1.77
CA GLN A 19 -10.34 12.78 2.08
C GLN A 19 -8.99 12.11 2.30
N ILE A 20 -8.94 11.04 3.08
CA ILE A 20 -7.71 10.26 3.34
C ILE A 20 -7.13 9.73 2.02
N VAL A 21 -7.97 9.18 1.14
CA VAL A 21 -7.55 8.69 -0.18
C VAL A 21 -6.95 9.84 -1.00
N ARG A 22 -7.60 11.00 -1.09
CA ARG A 22 -7.05 12.16 -1.82
C ARG A 22 -5.68 12.59 -1.29
N LEU A 23 -5.48 12.61 0.02
CA LEU A 23 -4.18 12.92 0.63
C LEU A 23 -3.14 11.83 0.30
N SER A 24 -3.54 10.56 0.35
CA SER A 24 -2.64 9.42 0.13
C SER A 24 -2.15 9.30 -1.32
N ILE A 25 -2.97 9.71 -2.31
CA ILE A 25 -2.60 9.68 -3.74
C ILE A 25 -1.93 10.97 -4.22
N SER A 26 -1.75 11.96 -3.35
CA SER A 26 -1.10 13.22 -3.69
C SER A 26 0.36 12.97 -4.11
N ARG A 27 0.65 13.24 -5.38
CA ARG A 27 2.01 13.10 -5.94
C ARG A 27 3.00 14.04 -5.24
N SER A 28 2.58 15.25 -4.91
CA SER A 28 3.43 16.22 -4.22
C SER A 28 3.76 15.80 -2.78
N ALA A 29 2.77 15.26 -2.05
CA ALA A 29 2.99 14.72 -0.71
C ALA A 29 3.94 13.52 -0.74
N PHE A 30 3.77 12.60 -1.69
CA PHE A 30 4.67 11.47 -1.85
C PHE A 30 6.08 11.92 -2.24
N ALA A 31 6.21 12.86 -3.18
CA ALA A 31 7.52 13.39 -3.60
C ALA A 31 8.26 14.06 -2.43
N GLY A 32 7.56 14.81 -1.58
CA GLY A 32 8.15 15.37 -0.35
C GLY A 32 8.65 14.29 0.61
N GLN A 33 7.89 13.21 0.79
CA GLN A 33 8.31 12.07 1.62
C GLN A 33 9.52 11.33 1.02
N ALA A 34 9.53 11.10 -0.30
CA ALA A 34 10.63 10.46 -1.00
C ALA A 34 11.92 11.29 -0.92
N SER A 35 11.80 12.61 -1.09
CA SER A 35 12.92 13.55 -0.91
C SER A 35 13.48 13.51 0.51
N ALA A 36 12.60 13.55 1.52
CA ALA A 36 13.01 13.46 2.92
C ALA A 36 13.69 12.12 3.26
N ALA A 37 13.32 11.04 2.55
CA ALA A 37 13.93 9.72 2.67
C ALA A 37 15.18 9.55 1.80
N ASN A 38 15.61 10.59 1.08
CA ASN A 38 16.70 10.55 0.10
C ASN A 38 16.55 9.38 -0.89
N THR A 39 15.38 9.22 -1.48
CA THR A 39 15.08 8.17 -2.45
C THR A 39 14.31 8.73 -3.65
N GLU A 40 14.54 8.15 -4.83
CA GLU A 40 13.83 8.48 -6.08
C GLU A 40 12.66 7.51 -6.35
N LEU A 41 12.25 6.73 -5.36
CA LEU A 41 11.14 5.81 -5.52
C LEU A 41 9.86 6.54 -5.91
N SER A 42 9.20 6.05 -6.96
CA SER A 42 7.82 6.44 -7.24
C SER A 42 6.85 5.72 -6.29
N GLN A 43 5.67 6.30 -6.06
CA GLN A 43 4.66 5.65 -5.22
C GLN A 43 4.31 4.23 -5.67
N PRO A 44 4.09 3.92 -6.98
CA PRO A 44 3.85 2.54 -7.41
C PRO A 44 5.03 1.60 -7.15
N SER A 45 6.27 2.08 -7.34
CA SER A 45 7.48 1.30 -7.06
C SER A 45 7.63 0.99 -5.57
N TYR A 46 7.32 1.97 -4.71
CA TYR A 46 7.30 1.76 -3.27
C TYR A 46 6.27 0.70 -2.84
N VAL A 47 5.06 0.72 -3.43
CA VAL A 47 4.02 -0.28 -3.13
C VAL A 47 4.50 -1.69 -3.49
N LEU A 48 5.13 -1.88 -4.66
CA LEU A 48 5.68 -3.19 -5.06
C LEU A 48 6.77 -3.66 -4.10
N LEU A 49 7.71 -2.78 -3.72
CA LEU A 49 8.76 -3.11 -2.75
C LEU A 49 8.18 -3.46 -1.38
N ARG A 50 7.15 -2.74 -0.92
CA ARG A 50 6.47 -3.07 0.36
C ARG A 50 5.85 -4.46 0.32
N VAL A 51 5.13 -4.81 -0.74
CA VAL A 51 4.57 -6.15 -0.90
C VAL A 51 5.67 -7.22 -0.85
N LEU A 52 6.79 -7.01 -1.55
CA LEU A 52 7.91 -7.95 -1.55
C LEU A 52 8.63 -8.05 -0.19
N ILE A 53 8.64 -6.97 0.59
CA ILE A 53 9.21 -6.98 1.95
C ILE A 53 8.32 -7.74 2.92
N ASP A 54 7.01 -7.56 2.80
CA ASP A 54 6.02 -8.14 3.71
C ASP A 54 5.74 -9.63 3.39
N GLU A 55 5.74 -10.01 2.12
CA GLU A 55 5.36 -11.36 1.65
C GLU A 55 6.56 -12.24 1.22
N GLY A 56 7.74 -11.63 1.05
CA GLY A 56 8.90 -12.31 0.47
C GLY A 56 8.90 -12.35 -1.06
N PRO A 57 9.75 -13.21 -1.68
CA PRO A 57 9.80 -13.37 -3.14
C PRO A 57 8.47 -13.86 -3.71
N LEU A 58 8.02 -13.26 -4.81
CA LEU A 58 6.72 -13.54 -5.41
C LEU A 58 6.80 -13.67 -6.94
N PRO A 59 5.98 -14.55 -7.55
CA PRO A 59 5.67 -14.48 -8.97
C PRO A 59 5.13 -13.11 -9.35
N LEU A 60 5.53 -12.58 -10.51
CA LEU A 60 5.11 -11.26 -10.99
C LEU A 60 3.59 -11.07 -11.00
N SER A 61 2.84 -12.11 -11.40
CA SER A 61 1.37 -12.07 -11.41
C SER A 61 0.76 -11.94 -10.02
N ARG A 62 1.34 -12.62 -9.01
CA ARG A 62 0.91 -12.52 -7.63
C ARG A 62 1.27 -11.16 -7.02
N LEU A 63 2.47 -10.67 -7.33
CA LEU A 63 2.91 -9.33 -6.92
C LEU A 63 1.97 -8.24 -7.44
N ALA A 64 1.62 -8.28 -8.74
CA ALA A 64 0.68 -7.33 -9.34
C ALA A 64 -0.69 -7.34 -8.64
N ARG A 65 -1.23 -8.54 -8.38
CA ARG A 65 -2.50 -8.71 -7.68
C ARG A 65 -2.48 -8.15 -6.26
N LEU A 66 -1.44 -8.46 -5.47
CA LEU A 66 -1.31 -7.97 -4.10
C LEU A 66 -1.06 -6.45 -4.04
N ALA A 67 -0.38 -5.90 -5.06
CA ALA A 67 -0.19 -4.47 -5.19
C ALA A 67 -1.41 -3.73 -5.80
N HIS A 68 -2.48 -4.44 -6.13
CA HIS A 68 -3.66 -3.91 -6.82
C HIS A 68 -3.30 -3.14 -8.10
N MET A 69 -2.36 -3.68 -8.88
CA MET A 69 -1.89 -3.11 -10.16
C MET A 69 -2.27 -4.01 -11.33
N ASP A 70 -2.55 -3.39 -12.48
CA ASP A 70 -2.64 -4.14 -13.73
C ASP A 70 -1.29 -4.74 -14.12
N ALA A 71 -1.31 -5.85 -14.85
CA ALA A 71 -0.12 -6.61 -15.22
C ALA A 71 0.89 -5.78 -16.03
N GLY A 72 0.41 -4.89 -16.92
CA GLY A 72 1.26 -4.03 -17.73
C GLY A 72 2.00 -2.99 -16.89
N MET A 73 1.31 -2.36 -15.96
CA MET A 73 1.93 -1.42 -15.02
C MET A 73 2.95 -2.13 -14.13
N ALA A 74 2.59 -3.26 -13.52
CA ALA A 74 3.49 -4.04 -12.68
C ALA A 74 4.76 -4.45 -13.43
N THR A 75 4.63 -4.95 -14.67
CA THR A 75 5.76 -5.33 -15.53
C THR A 75 6.71 -4.16 -15.78
N ARG A 76 6.18 -2.99 -16.17
CA ARG A 76 6.99 -1.79 -16.41
C ARG A 76 7.70 -1.31 -15.13
N ARG A 77 7.02 -1.35 -14.00
CA ARG A 77 7.59 -0.92 -12.71
C ARG A 77 8.65 -1.88 -12.21
N VAL A 78 8.42 -3.19 -12.31
CA VAL A 78 9.42 -4.21 -11.94
C VAL A 78 10.66 -4.07 -12.82
N ARG A 79 10.51 -3.83 -14.14
CA ARG A 79 11.66 -3.58 -15.01
C ARG A 79 12.49 -2.38 -14.53
N ALA A 80 11.86 -1.25 -14.25
CA ALA A 80 12.56 -0.07 -13.72
C ALA A 80 13.24 -0.35 -12.37
N LEU A 81 12.61 -1.14 -11.49
CA LEU A 81 13.22 -1.54 -10.21
C LEU A 81 14.41 -2.48 -10.39
N VAL A 82 14.40 -3.36 -11.41
CA VAL A 82 15.55 -4.21 -11.76
C VAL A 82 16.70 -3.34 -12.29
N GLU A 83 16.41 -2.42 -13.21
CA GLU A 83 17.40 -1.47 -13.76
C GLU A 83 18.05 -0.60 -12.67
N ALA A 84 17.28 -0.24 -11.64
CA ALA A 84 17.78 0.49 -10.46
C ALA A 84 18.47 -0.40 -9.41
N GLY A 85 18.54 -1.73 -9.58
CA GLY A 85 19.13 -2.65 -8.63
C GLY A 85 18.33 -2.84 -7.34
N LEU A 86 17.05 -2.46 -7.31
CA LEU A 86 16.19 -2.52 -6.13
C LEU A 86 15.43 -3.84 -5.98
N VAL A 87 15.27 -4.56 -7.08
CA VAL A 87 14.75 -5.93 -7.10
C VAL A 87 15.59 -6.79 -8.05
N THR A 88 15.58 -8.10 -7.80
CA THR A 88 16.07 -9.12 -8.73
C THR A 88 14.88 -9.85 -9.36
N ARG A 89 15.10 -10.36 -10.56
CA ARG A 89 14.17 -11.22 -11.27
C ARG A 89 14.88 -12.50 -11.63
N HIS A 90 14.35 -13.62 -11.22
CA HIS A 90 14.88 -14.94 -11.54
C HIS A 90 13.74 -15.88 -11.96
N THR A 91 14.09 -16.98 -12.59
CA THR A 91 13.15 -18.02 -12.97
C THR A 91 12.87 -18.92 -11.79
N ASP A 92 11.61 -19.31 -11.59
CA ASP A 92 11.25 -20.28 -10.55
C ASP A 92 11.97 -21.61 -10.83
N PRO A 93 12.69 -22.18 -9.85
CA PRO A 93 13.41 -23.44 -10.03
C PRO A 93 12.50 -24.65 -10.33
N ASN A 94 11.21 -24.56 -9.97
CA ASN A 94 10.24 -25.64 -10.19
C ASN A 94 9.39 -25.43 -11.45
N ASP A 95 9.27 -24.20 -11.96
CA ASP A 95 8.57 -23.89 -13.20
C ASP A 95 9.30 -22.78 -13.98
N GLY A 96 10.06 -23.18 -14.98
CA GLY A 96 10.84 -22.28 -15.83
C GLY A 96 10.04 -21.20 -16.58
N ARG A 97 8.71 -21.26 -16.54
CA ARG A 97 7.82 -20.25 -17.14
C ARG A 97 7.49 -19.13 -16.18
N VAL A 98 7.75 -19.31 -14.88
CA VAL A 98 7.39 -18.36 -13.84
C VAL A 98 8.58 -17.47 -13.52
N SER A 99 8.38 -16.16 -13.59
CA SER A 99 9.33 -15.16 -13.11
C SER A 99 9.03 -14.80 -11.67
N VAL A 100 9.99 -15.00 -10.79
CA VAL A 100 9.94 -14.61 -9.37
C VAL A 100 10.70 -13.30 -9.19
N ILE A 101 10.11 -12.39 -8.45
CA ILE A 101 10.66 -11.07 -8.12
C ILE A 101 11.01 -11.07 -6.64
N GLU A 102 12.20 -10.56 -6.33
CA GLU A 102 12.68 -10.44 -4.95
C GLU A 102 13.29 -9.06 -4.70
N ALA A 103 13.02 -8.49 -3.51
CA ALA A 103 13.63 -7.23 -3.10
C ALA A 103 15.10 -7.43 -2.72
N THR A 104 16.01 -6.64 -3.30
CA THR A 104 17.42 -6.63 -2.93
C THR A 104 17.62 -5.96 -1.55
N PRO A 105 18.79 -6.13 -0.92
CA PRO A 105 19.13 -5.35 0.28
C PRO A 105 19.05 -3.83 0.05
N GLN A 106 19.39 -3.35 -1.15
CA GLN A 106 19.26 -1.94 -1.52
C GLN A 106 17.78 -1.52 -1.61
N GLY A 107 16.93 -2.34 -2.25
CA GLY A 107 15.49 -2.10 -2.32
C GLY A 107 14.83 -2.07 -0.94
N ARG A 108 15.22 -2.98 -0.05
CA ARG A 108 14.76 -3.00 1.35
C ARG A 108 15.15 -1.74 2.10
N ARG A 109 16.40 -1.26 1.94
CA ARG A 109 16.86 0.00 2.56
C ARG A 109 16.10 1.21 2.02
N ALA A 110 15.93 1.33 0.71
CA ALA A 110 15.21 2.46 0.09
C ALA A 110 13.74 2.52 0.53
N ALA A 111 13.05 1.39 0.51
CA ALA A 111 11.66 1.32 0.98
C ALA A 111 11.55 1.51 2.51
N GLY A 112 12.54 1.03 3.27
CA GLY A 112 12.63 1.20 4.71
C GLY A 112 12.77 2.68 5.09
N ALA A 113 13.68 3.41 4.47
CA ALA A 113 13.88 4.84 4.71
C ALA A 113 12.59 5.64 4.48
N LEU A 114 11.88 5.37 3.38
CA LEU A 114 10.60 6.02 3.10
C LEU A 114 9.51 5.60 4.11
N HIS A 115 9.50 4.35 4.55
CA HIS A 115 8.59 3.87 5.58
C HIS A 115 8.79 4.61 6.91
N GLU A 116 10.04 4.83 7.32
CA GLU A 116 10.38 5.58 8.54
C GLU A 116 9.89 7.04 8.46
N VAL A 117 10.13 7.74 7.35
CA VAL A 117 9.63 9.10 7.15
C VAL A 117 8.10 9.16 7.29
N ARG A 118 7.39 8.16 6.74
CA ARG A 118 5.94 8.08 6.84
C ARG A 118 5.47 7.77 8.26
N ARG A 119 6.17 6.86 8.95
CA ARG A 119 5.89 6.52 10.35
C ARG A 119 6.07 7.74 11.26
N ASP A 120 7.15 8.49 11.08
CA ASP A 120 7.43 9.69 11.87
C ASP A 120 6.43 10.81 11.59
N HIS A 121 5.99 10.95 10.34
CA HIS A 121 4.91 11.88 10.00
C HIS A 121 3.61 11.50 10.71
N LEU A 122 3.25 10.21 10.69
CA LEU A 122 2.06 9.71 11.38
C LEU A 122 2.17 9.88 12.89
N ALA A 123 3.34 9.60 13.48
CA ALA A 123 3.59 9.78 14.90
C ALA A 123 3.39 11.25 15.32
N ARG A 124 3.89 12.21 14.52
CA ARG A 124 3.64 13.65 14.77
C ARG A 124 2.16 14.00 14.65
N ALA A 125 1.47 13.50 13.64
CA ALA A 125 0.04 13.76 13.46
C ALA A 125 -0.82 13.21 14.61
N LEU A 126 -0.38 12.13 15.25
CA LEU A 126 -1.08 11.47 16.35
C LEU A 126 -0.52 11.83 17.73
N SER A 127 0.40 12.82 17.83
CA SER A 127 1.09 13.16 19.07
C SER A 127 0.18 13.60 20.22
N GLY A 128 -1.00 14.15 19.91
CA GLY A 128 -2.00 14.54 20.91
C GLY A 128 -2.96 13.43 21.35
N TRP A 129 -2.79 12.21 20.80
CA TRP A 129 -3.67 11.08 21.10
C TRP A 129 -3.13 10.29 22.31
N SER A 130 -4.01 9.90 23.21
CA SER A 130 -3.68 8.98 24.27
C SER A 130 -3.42 7.56 23.74
N ALA A 131 -2.69 6.75 24.52
CA ALA A 131 -2.46 5.35 24.20
C ALA A 131 -3.78 4.56 24.02
N ALA A 132 -4.81 4.87 24.81
CA ALA A 132 -6.12 4.24 24.70
C ALA A 132 -6.82 4.57 23.37
N GLU A 133 -6.79 5.84 22.93
CA GLU A 133 -7.34 6.27 21.63
C GLU A 133 -6.60 5.62 20.47
N LEU A 134 -5.27 5.56 20.52
CA LEU A 134 -4.46 4.89 19.49
C LEU A 134 -4.80 3.39 19.41
N HIS A 135 -4.94 2.73 20.54
CA HIS A 135 -5.30 1.30 20.59
C HIS A 135 -6.70 1.06 20.01
N GLU A 136 -7.68 1.85 20.40
CA GLU A 136 -9.06 1.70 19.93
C GLU A 136 -9.16 2.05 18.44
N PHE A 137 -8.49 3.09 17.99
CA PHE A 137 -8.43 3.44 16.57
C PHE A 137 -7.83 2.32 15.72
N ASN A 138 -6.69 1.76 16.15
CA ASN A 138 -6.08 0.63 15.45
C ASN A 138 -7.00 -0.60 15.41
N ARG A 139 -7.67 -0.91 16.51
CA ARG A 139 -8.64 -2.02 16.60
C ARG A 139 -9.79 -1.84 15.60
N LEU A 140 -10.38 -0.64 15.55
CA LEU A 140 -11.49 -0.32 14.63
C LEU A 140 -11.03 -0.30 13.18
N LEU A 141 -9.86 0.27 12.89
CA LEU A 141 -9.29 0.31 11.55
C LEU A 141 -8.97 -1.08 11.01
N SER A 142 -8.41 -1.96 11.85
CA SER A 142 -8.12 -3.35 11.51
C SER A 142 -9.40 -4.16 11.24
N LYS A 143 -10.43 -3.94 12.06
CA LYS A 143 -11.76 -4.53 11.83
C LYS A 143 -12.35 -4.04 10.51
N PHE A 144 -12.34 -2.74 10.26
CA PHE A 144 -12.83 -2.14 9.01
C PHE A 144 -12.10 -2.73 7.79
N LEU A 145 -10.78 -2.83 7.83
CA LEU A 145 -9.98 -3.41 6.75
C LEU A 145 -10.35 -4.88 6.49
N THR A 146 -10.60 -5.64 7.55
CA THR A 146 -11.03 -7.05 7.45
C THR A 146 -12.41 -7.16 6.81
N ASP A 147 -13.35 -6.32 7.24
CA ASP A 147 -14.72 -6.37 6.78
C ASP A 147 -14.83 -5.92 5.30
N ILE A 148 -14.10 -4.86 4.91
CA ILE A 148 -14.11 -4.38 3.51
C ILE A 148 -13.49 -5.39 2.54
N LYS A 149 -12.45 -6.13 2.96
CA LYS A 149 -11.84 -7.20 2.16
C LYS A 149 -12.80 -8.38 1.91
N LYS A 150 -13.74 -8.60 2.80
CA LYS A 150 -14.76 -9.67 2.69
C LYS A 150 -16.01 -9.22 1.95
N THR A 151 -16.19 -7.93 1.74
CA THR A 151 -17.38 -7.37 1.11
C THR A 151 -17.09 -7.12 -0.37
N PRO A 152 -17.66 -7.92 -1.30
CA PRO A 152 -17.45 -7.72 -2.72
C PRO A 152 -18.09 -6.38 -3.16
N ILE A 153 -17.41 -5.69 -4.07
CA ILE A 153 -18.00 -4.54 -4.76
C ILE A 153 -19.07 -5.13 -5.69
N VAL A 154 -20.33 -4.85 -5.40
CA VAL A 154 -21.44 -5.28 -6.27
C VAL A 154 -21.41 -4.40 -7.51
N ASP A 155 -21.17 -5.01 -8.66
CA ASP A 155 -21.30 -4.32 -9.94
C ASP A 155 -22.79 -4.08 -10.19
N THR A 156 -23.24 -2.83 -10.03
CA THR A 156 -24.64 -2.43 -10.27
C THR A 156 -24.98 -2.34 -11.76
N ALA A 157 -24.06 -2.68 -12.66
CA ALA A 157 -24.26 -2.67 -14.10
C ALA A 157 -25.08 -3.86 -14.65
N THR A 158 -25.53 -4.78 -13.78
CA THR A 158 -26.35 -5.94 -14.18
C THR A 158 -27.75 -5.85 -13.55
N ARG A 159 -28.50 -4.78 -13.83
CA ARG A 159 -29.96 -4.75 -13.74
C ARG A 159 -30.56 -4.15 -14.99
#